data_1875a4896951a6a51808ecd24e274c3a
#
_entry.id   1875a4896951a6a51808ecd24e274c3a
#
_cell.length_a   1.000
_cell.length_b   1.000
_cell.length_c   1.000
_cell.angle_alpha   90.00
_cell.angle_beta   90.00
_cell.angle_gamma   90.00
#
_symmetry.space_group_name_H-M   'P 1'
#
loop_
_entity.id
_entity.type
_entity.pdbx_description
1 polymer ?
#
loop_
_entity_poly.entity_id
_entity_poly.type
_entity_poly.pdbx_seq_one_letter_code
_entity_poly.pdbx_strand_id
1 'polypeptide(L)'
;MDREILKYYIEEYKEDFDRINQDEIYKWYIVAEFQKNNPDKKVIKLGIGDVTKPIVPAVIDAMHKATDELADAETFRGYGPEQGYDFLREKIIKYDYQQRNIDIDLDEVFVSDGAKCDTGNIVDLFDKNCIVAITDPVYPVYLDTNVIAGRSGEYDEERGTYDRIVYMKSTEENNFEVSPEDLSRDVDLIYLCSPNNPTGTVLRKETLIKWVEYAKKHHSVILYDGAYEAYIQEKNVPHSIYEIEGAKEVAIEFRSFSKTAGFTGLRCSYTIIPKELKVEGVSLNELWNRRQCTKFNGVPYIIQRAAEAVYSKEGTKKIKQNITYYRQNAKIIKEGLDKIGINSYGGENSPYIWMKVPNNMKSWDFFDILLEQANVVGTPGVGFGPSGEGYFRLTAFGDRENTIEAIKRIQSLKY
;
A
#
# COMPACT_ATOMS: atom_id res chain seq x y z
N MET A 1 26.40 -23.13 -2.25
CA MET A 1 25.28 -23.65 -1.46
C MET A 1 24.94 -25.02 -2.02
N ASP A 2 24.91 -26.04 -1.17
CA ASP A 2 24.64 -27.41 -1.59
C ASP A 2 23.22 -27.52 -2.14
N ARG A 3 23.01 -28.20 -3.27
CA ARG A 3 21.69 -28.35 -3.89
C ARG A 3 20.69 -29.07 -2.98
N GLU A 4 21.16 -29.92 -2.08
CA GLU A 4 20.31 -30.60 -1.10
C GLU A 4 19.83 -29.68 0.02
N ILE A 5 20.67 -28.74 0.48
CA ILE A 5 20.29 -27.71 1.45
C ILE A 5 19.24 -26.78 0.83
N LEU A 6 19.41 -26.38 -0.44
CA LEU A 6 18.43 -25.56 -1.15
C LEU A 6 17.08 -26.28 -1.34
N LYS A 7 17.13 -27.60 -1.64
CA LYS A 7 15.93 -28.44 -1.72
C LYS A 7 15.20 -28.55 -0.38
N TYR A 8 15.95 -28.75 0.71
CA TYR A 8 15.41 -28.80 2.06
C TYR A 8 14.69 -27.50 2.43
N TYR A 9 15.32 -26.35 2.20
CA TYR A 9 14.68 -25.05 2.44
C TYR A 9 13.45 -24.82 1.54
N ILE A 10 13.48 -25.22 0.28
CA ILE A 10 12.34 -25.10 -0.62
C ILE A 10 11.19 -26.02 -0.17
N GLU A 11 11.48 -27.23 0.29
CA GLU A 11 10.46 -28.17 0.77
C GLU A 11 9.89 -27.77 2.14
N GLU A 12 10.71 -27.28 3.06
CA GLU A 12 10.30 -26.82 4.40
C GLU A 12 9.46 -25.55 4.34
N TYR A 13 9.78 -24.61 3.44
CA TYR A 13 9.04 -23.36 3.29
C TYR A 13 8.02 -23.38 2.15
N LYS A 14 7.93 -24.45 1.39
CA LYS A 14 7.06 -24.56 0.23
C LYS A 14 5.57 -24.41 0.61
N GLU A 15 5.16 -25.02 1.71
CA GLU A 15 3.77 -24.92 2.19
C GLU A 15 3.44 -23.48 2.62
N ASP A 16 4.36 -22.77 3.27
CA ASP A 16 4.20 -21.38 3.66
C ASP A 16 4.25 -20.45 2.44
N PHE A 17 5.15 -20.68 1.49
CA PHE A 17 5.17 -19.95 0.22
C PHE A 17 3.93 -20.17 -0.64
N ASP A 18 3.41 -21.37 -0.67
CA ASP A 18 2.19 -21.70 -1.41
C ASP A 18 0.96 -21.05 -0.76
N ARG A 19 0.95 -20.83 0.57
CA ARG A 19 -0.11 -20.11 1.30
C ARG A 19 -0.05 -18.59 1.10
N ILE A 20 1.13 -18.00 1.03
CA ILE A 20 1.37 -16.55 1.01
C ILE A 20 0.74 -15.83 -0.18
N ASN A 21 0.45 -16.48 -1.31
CA ASN A 21 -0.10 -15.81 -2.49
C ASN A 21 -1.04 -16.66 -3.34
N GLN A 22 -1.59 -17.73 -2.78
CA GLN A 22 -2.48 -18.64 -3.54
C GLN A 22 -3.64 -17.90 -4.20
N ASP A 23 -4.31 -16.99 -3.49
CA ASP A 23 -5.49 -16.30 -4.01
C ASP A 23 -5.17 -15.34 -5.16
N GLU A 24 -4.05 -14.63 -5.13
CA GLU A 24 -3.63 -13.76 -6.23
C GLU A 24 -3.20 -14.55 -7.47
N ILE A 25 -2.40 -15.61 -7.30
CA ILE A 25 -1.93 -16.47 -8.39
C ILE A 25 -3.12 -17.23 -8.99
N TYR A 26 -3.99 -17.79 -8.16
CA TYR A 26 -5.17 -18.53 -8.57
C TYR A 26 -6.14 -17.65 -9.37
N LYS A 27 -6.40 -16.45 -8.90
CA LYS A 27 -7.22 -15.45 -9.61
C LYS A 27 -6.71 -15.16 -11.01
N TRP A 28 -5.40 -14.93 -11.17
CA TRP A 28 -4.78 -14.67 -12.48
C TRP A 28 -4.91 -15.86 -13.43
N TYR A 29 -4.72 -17.07 -12.91
CA TYR A 29 -4.87 -18.31 -13.68
C TYR A 29 -6.30 -18.48 -14.20
N ILE A 30 -7.31 -18.35 -13.34
CA ILE A 30 -8.72 -18.46 -13.70
C ILE A 30 -9.10 -17.44 -14.79
N VAL A 31 -8.72 -16.19 -14.62
CA VAL A 31 -9.02 -15.13 -15.60
C VAL A 31 -8.35 -15.43 -16.96
N ALA A 32 -7.10 -15.88 -16.95
CA ALA A 32 -6.38 -16.22 -18.18
C ALA A 32 -7.03 -17.40 -18.90
N GLU A 33 -7.43 -18.43 -18.19
CA GLU A 33 -8.13 -19.59 -18.72
C GLU A 33 -9.53 -19.22 -19.28
N PHE A 34 -10.28 -18.41 -18.52
CA PHE A 34 -11.58 -17.90 -18.96
C PHE A 34 -11.44 -17.10 -20.28
N GLN A 35 -10.47 -16.19 -20.36
CA GLN A 35 -10.25 -15.40 -21.58
C GLN A 35 -9.83 -16.26 -22.79
N LYS A 36 -9.00 -17.30 -22.55
CA LYS A 36 -8.61 -18.27 -23.59
C LYS A 36 -9.81 -19.03 -24.13
N ASN A 37 -10.74 -19.43 -23.25
CA ASN A 37 -11.93 -20.19 -23.63
C ASN A 37 -13.08 -19.29 -24.15
N ASN A 38 -13.01 -17.98 -23.93
CA ASN A 38 -14.00 -16.99 -24.33
C ASN A 38 -13.34 -15.78 -25.01
N PRO A 39 -12.70 -15.93 -26.19
CA PRO A 39 -11.91 -14.87 -26.81
C PRO A 39 -12.75 -13.64 -27.24
N ASP A 40 -14.02 -13.82 -27.46
CA ASP A 40 -14.95 -12.75 -27.89
C ASP A 40 -15.53 -11.95 -26.71
N LYS A 41 -15.32 -12.41 -25.45
CA LYS A 41 -15.82 -11.73 -24.29
C LYS A 41 -14.82 -10.69 -23.79
N LYS A 42 -15.25 -9.43 -23.71
CA LYS A 42 -14.45 -8.36 -23.12
C LYS A 42 -14.53 -8.42 -21.60
N VAL A 43 -13.45 -8.89 -20.96
CA VAL A 43 -13.30 -8.85 -19.48
C VAL A 43 -12.84 -7.48 -19.03
N ILE A 44 -13.58 -6.86 -18.09
CA ILE A 44 -13.24 -5.58 -17.47
C ILE A 44 -12.59 -5.84 -16.09
N LYS A 45 -11.36 -5.37 -15.92
CA LYS A 45 -10.57 -5.61 -14.71
C LYS A 45 -10.69 -4.42 -13.76
N LEU A 46 -11.39 -4.62 -12.64
CA LEU A 46 -11.52 -3.68 -11.52
C LEU A 46 -10.86 -4.19 -10.22
N GLY A 47 -10.00 -5.21 -10.32
CA GLY A 47 -9.31 -5.80 -9.15
C GLY A 47 -7.87 -5.36 -8.97
N ILE A 48 -7.24 -4.79 -10.01
CA ILE A 48 -5.82 -4.44 -9.97
C ILE A 48 -5.62 -3.09 -9.29
N GLY A 49 -4.77 -3.06 -8.27
CA GLY A 49 -4.36 -1.83 -7.61
C GLY A 49 -3.29 -1.04 -8.40
N ASP A 50 -3.36 -1.03 -9.74
CA ASP A 50 -2.42 -0.30 -10.60
C ASP A 50 -3.09 0.86 -11.32
N VAL A 51 -2.35 1.96 -11.46
CA VAL A 51 -2.80 3.16 -12.16
C VAL A 51 -2.78 2.94 -13.67
N THR A 52 -3.74 3.55 -14.38
CA THR A 52 -3.92 3.36 -15.84
C THR A 52 -3.67 4.63 -16.67
N LYS A 53 -3.59 5.79 -16.01
CA LYS A 53 -3.25 7.03 -16.72
C LYS A 53 -1.76 7.09 -17.02
N PRO A 54 -1.37 7.55 -18.22
CA PRO A 54 0.03 7.75 -18.57
C PRO A 54 0.75 8.69 -17.60
N ILE A 55 2.07 8.51 -17.51
CA ILE A 55 2.97 9.42 -16.80
C ILE A 55 2.78 10.85 -17.37
N VAL A 56 2.76 11.83 -16.47
CA VAL A 56 2.52 13.23 -16.85
C VAL A 56 3.69 13.80 -17.66
N PRO A 57 3.44 14.68 -18.67
CA PRO A 57 4.49 15.17 -19.56
C PRO A 57 5.70 15.76 -18.85
N ALA A 58 5.52 16.58 -17.82
CA ALA A 58 6.63 17.19 -17.09
C ALA A 58 7.61 16.15 -16.49
N VAL A 59 7.11 14.97 -16.11
CA VAL A 59 7.93 13.86 -15.63
C VAL A 59 8.72 13.21 -16.77
N ILE A 60 8.07 13.00 -17.93
CA ILE A 60 8.72 12.46 -19.13
C ILE A 60 9.82 13.40 -19.62
N ASP A 61 9.54 14.72 -19.69
CA ASP A 61 10.53 15.73 -20.10
C ASP A 61 11.75 15.73 -19.16
N ALA A 62 11.51 15.60 -17.84
CA ALA A 62 12.59 15.50 -16.86
C ALA A 62 13.45 14.24 -17.05
N MET A 63 12.82 13.10 -17.38
CA MET A 63 13.55 11.86 -17.69
C MET A 63 14.42 12.00 -18.93
N HIS A 64 13.90 12.57 -20.02
CA HIS A 64 14.67 12.83 -21.24
C HIS A 64 15.88 13.70 -20.94
N LYS A 65 15.69 14.84 -20.26
CA LYS A 65 16.76 15.72 -19.86
C LYS A 65 17.82 15.02 -19.01
N ALA A 66 17.39 14.25 -18.00
CA ALA A 66 18.30 13.51 -17.14
C ALA A 66 19.08 12.41 -17.90
N THR A 67 18.49 11.86 -18.96
CA THR A 67 19.16 10.88 -19.83
C THR A 67 20.23 11.57 -20.66
N ASP A 68 19.94 12.75 -21.23
CA ASP A 68 20.91 13.55 -21.99
C ASP A 68 22.09 13.98 -21.11
N GLU A 69 21.84 14.36 -19.86
CA GLU A 69 22.88 14.70 -18.87
C GLU A 69 23.85 13.52 -18.60
N LEU A 70 23.43 12.27 -18.74
CA LEU A 70 24.32 11.12 -18.57
C LEU A 70 25.26 10.88 -19.77
N ALA A 71 24.94 11.48 -20.92
CA ALA A 71 25.78 11.36 -22.13
C ALA A 71 26.93 12.34 -22.17
N ASP A 72 26.94 13.38 -21.31
CA ASP A 72 27.96 14.39 -21.24
C ASP A 72 28.89 14.14 -20.04
N ALA A 73 30.21 14.17 -20.30
CA ALA A 73 31.23 13.93 -19.27
C ALA A 73 31.20 14.95 -18.11
N GLU A 74 30.73 16.19 -18.33
CA GLU A 74 30.63 17.20 -17.28
C GLU A 74 29.43 16.99 -16.36
N THR A 75 28.36 16.35 -16.86
CA THR A 75 27.09 16.13 -16.13
C THR A 75 26.82 14.67 -15.80
N PHE A 76 27.66 13.75 -16.25
CA PHE A 76 27.56 12.33 -15.94
C PHE A 76 27.46 12.07 -14.44
N ARG A 77 26.60 11.12 -14.06
CA ARG A 77 26.38 10.68 -12.68
C ARG A 77 26.71 9.20 -12.53
N GLY A 78 27.69 8.90 -11.67
CA GLY A 78 27.97 7.56 -11.19
C GLY A 78 27.04 7.17 -10.04
N TYR A 79 27.56 6.41 -9.05
CA TYR A 79 26.82 6.13 -7.83
C TYR A 79 26.40 7.42 -7.13
N GLY A 80 25.10 7.54 -6.87
CA GLY A 80 24.56 8.65 -6.07
C GLY A 80 24.57 8.34 -4.57
N PRO A 81 24.12 9.28 -3.73
CA PRO A 81 23.87 9.01 -2.33
C PRO A 81 22.82 7.91 -2.17
N GLU A 82 23.08 6.93 -1.30
CA GLU A 82 22.15 5.81 -1.04
C GLU A 82 20.82 6.29 -0.44
N GLN A 83 20.84 7.42 0.27
CA GLN A 83 19.65 8.07 0.84
C GLN A 83 18.79 8.79 -0.20
N GLY A 84 19.33 9.00 -1.39
CA GLY A 84 18.74 9.83 -2.47
C GLY A 84 19.38 11.20 -2.58
N TYR A 85 19.23 11.81 -3.76
CA TYR A 85 19.78 13.15 -4.03
C TYR A 85 19.01 14.23 -3.27
N ASP A 86 19.74 15.23 -2.79
CA ASP A 86 19.20 16.36 -2.03
C ASP A 86 18.12 17.13 -2.79
N PHE A 87 18.27 17.30 -4.12
CA PHE A 87 17.26 17.99 -4.93
C PHE A 87 15.86 17.38 -4.80
N LEU A 88 15.74 16.04 -4.64
CA LEU A 88 14.46 15.36 -4.44
C LEU A 88 14.04 15.42 -2.98
N ARG A 89 14.95 15.13 -2.05
CA ARG A 89 14.70 15.10 -0.59
C ARG A 89 14.20 16.47 -0.10
N GLU A 90 14.79 17.56 -0.56
CA GLU A 90 14.35 18.95 -0.28
C GLU A 90 12.94 19.23 -0.82
N LYS A 91 12.58 18.70 -2.01
CA LYS A 91 11.22 18.84 -2.55
C LYS A 91 10.20 18.06 -1.71
N ILE A 92 10.53 16.85 -1.32
CA ILE A 92 9.70 16.03 -0.41
C ILE A 92 9.44 16.81 0.88
N ILE A 93 10.49 17.28 1.56
CA ILE A 93 10.36 18.05 2.80
C ILE A 93 9.47 19.26 2.60
N LYS A 94 9.75 20.05 1.57
CA LYS A 94 9.04 21.31 1.31
C LYS A 94 7.56 21.12 1.01
N TYR A 95 7.22 20.14 0.16
CA TYR A 95 5.86 20.03 -0.39
C TYR A 95 4.98 19.06 0.38
N ASP A 96 5.56 18.00 0.96
CA ASP A 96 4.77 16.98 1.64
C ASP A 96 4.70 17.20 3.17
N TYR A 97 5.66 17.93 3.75
CA TYR A 97 5.74 18.14 5.21
C TYR A 97 5.66 19.62 5.62
N GLN A 98 6.55 20.50 5.16
CA GLN A 98 6.58 21.91 5.60
C GLN A 98 5.28 22.67 5.29
N GLN A 99 4.57 22.34 4.19
CA GLN A 99 3.26 22.93 3.90
C GLN A 99 2.18 22.53 4.91
N ARG A 100 2.46 21.52 5.75
CA ARG A 100 1.59 21.04 6.84
C ARG A 100 2.12 21.41 8.22
N ASN A 101 3.13 22.28 8.28
CA ASN A 101 3.84 22.67 9.51
C ASN A 101 4.53 21.50 10.21
N ILE A 102 4.98 20.51 9.46
CA ILE A 102 5.76 19.37 9.95
C ILE A 102 7.22 19.67 9.61
N ASP A 103 8.06 19.64 10.62
CA ASP A 103 9.51 19.81 10.48
C ASP A 103 10.17 18.44 10.32
N ILE A 104 10.83 18.22 9.18
CA ILE A 104 11.59 17.02 8.83
C ILE A 104 12.97 17.47 8.34
N ASP A 105 14.01 16.90 8.91
CA ASP A 105 15.39 17.14 8.51
C ASP A 105 15.74 16.32 7.24
N LEU A 106 16.74 16.80 6.49
CA LEU A 106 17.15 16.15 5.25
C LEU A 106 17.59 14.69 5.47
N ASP A 107 18.30 14.41 6.53
CA ASP A 107 18.81 13.08 6.90
C ASP A 107 17.76 12.16 7.56
N GLU A 108 16.51 12.62 7.64
CA GLU A 108 15.35 11.79 8.01
C GLU A 108 14.60 11.23 6.78
N VAL A 109 14.96 11.70 5.56
CA VAL A 109 14.33 11.30 4.31
C VAL A 109 15.19 10.30 3.56
N PHE A 110 14.66 9.12 3.29
CA PHE A 110 15.33 8.04 2.55
C PHE A 110 14.54 7.69 1.29
N VAL A 111 15.10 8.00 0.12
CA VAL A 111 14.49 7.67 -1.18
C VAL A 111 14.75 6.21 -1.52
N SER A 112 13.73 5.50 -2.00
CA SER A 112 13.81 4.08 -2.33
C SER A 112 13.05 3.71 -3.61
N ASP A 113 13.14 2.45 -4.02
CA ASP A 113 12.57 1.91 -5.25
C ASP A 113 11.12 1.41 -5.11
N GLY A 114 10.45 1.74 -4.02
CA GLY A 114 9.04 1.44 -3.80
C GLY A 114 8.70 1.20 -2.33
N ALA A 115 7.55 1.72 -1.87
CA ALA A 115 7.09 1.52 -0.49
C ALA A 115 6.97 0.02 -0.13
N LYS A 116 6.62 -0.84 -1.10
CA LYS A 116 6.61 -2.30 -0.90
C LYS A 116 8.00 -2.83 -0.51
N CYS A 117 9.06 -2.33 -1.15
CA CYS A 117 10.43 -2.70 -0.82
C CYS A 117 10.80 -2.21 0.59
N ASP A 118 10.42 -0.98 0.94
CA ASP A 118 10.72 -0.42 2.26
C ASP A 118 9.97 -1.15 3.37
N THR A 119 8.67 -1.44 3.20
CA THR A 119 7.90 -2.22 4.19
C THR A 119 8.43 -3.65 4.35
N GLY A 120 8.99 -4.23 3.28
CA GLY A 120 9.68 -5.51 3.34
C GLY A 120 11.07 -5.45 3.98
N ASN A 121 11.79 -4.37 3.73
CA ASN A 121 13.16 -4.20 4.18
C ASN A 121 13.27 -3.71 5.64
N ILE A 122 12.27 -2.97 6.14
CA ILE A 122 12.29 -2.39 7.48
C ILE A 122 12.37 -3.46 8.58
N VAL A 123 11.90 -4.65 8.30
CA VAL A 123 11.95 -5.79 9.23
C VAL A 123 13.37 -6.21 9.58
N ASP A 124 14.37 -5.83 8.76
CA ASP A 124 15.78 -6.08 9.06
C ASP A 124 16.25 -5.37 10.35
N LEU A 125 15.53 -4.34 10.81
CA LEU A 125 15.87 -3.56 12.01
C LEU A 125 15.39 -4.18 13.32
N PHE A 126 14.47 -5.14 13.25
CA PHE A 126 13.75 -5.65 14.42
C PHE A 126 14.04 -7.12 14.68
N ASP A 127 14.07 -7.50 15.95
CA ASP A 127 14.28 -8.87 16.37
C ASP A 127 13.14 -9.79 15.87
N LYS A 128 13.48 -11.05 15.58
CA LYS A 128 12.50 -12.06 15.15
C LYS A 128 11.44 -12.40 16.21
N ASN A 129 11.69 -12.04 17.47
CA ASN A 129 10.74 -12.27 18.56
C ASN A 129 9.74 -11.12 18.75
N CYS A 130 9.86 -10.03 18.01
CA CYS A 130 8.87 -8.95 18.05
C CYS A 130 7.46 -9.46 17.75
N ILE A 131 6.50 -9.02 18.54
CA ILE A 131 5.08 -9.28 18.33
C ILE A 131 4.56 -8.20 17.37
N VAL A 132 3.91 -8.63 16.30
CA VAL A 132 3.45 -7.75 15.22
C VAL A 132 1.95 -7.66 15.21
N ALA A 133 1.40 -6.45 15.14
CA ALA A 133 -0.02 -6.20 14.90
C ALA A 133 -0.26 -5.73 13.46
N ILE A 134 -1.24 -6.33 12.82
CA ILE A 134 -1.75 -5.96 11.50
C ILE A 134 -3.27 -5.83 11.55
N THR A 135 -3.86 -5.08 10.62
CA THR A 135 -5.32 -5.11 10.44
C THR A 135 -5.77 -6.44 9.81
N ASP A 136 -7.02 -6.81 10.00
CA ASP A 136 -7.66 -7.90 9.28
C ASP A 136 -9.05 -7.41 8.82
N PRO A 137 -9.25 -7.17 7.51
CA PRO A 137 -8.37 -7.47 6.37
C PRO A 137 -7.15 -6.54 6.27
N VAL A 138 -6.10 -7.00 5.55
CA VAL A 138 -4.80 -6.33 5.46
C VAL A 138 -4.24 -6.35 4.04
N TYR A 139 -3.35 -5.41 3.72
CA TYR A 139 -2.47 -5.56 2.56
C TYR A 139 -1.48 -6.71 2.81
N PRO A 140 -1.51 -7.81 2.03
CA PRO A 140 -0.82 -9.06 2.38
C PRO A 140 0.67 -8.92 2.65
N VAL A 141 1.33 -7.93 2.05
CA VAL A 141 2.77 -7.71 2.19
C VAL A 141 3.20 -7.51 3.64
N TYR A 142 2.36 -6.93 4.51
CA TYR A 142 2.74 -6.75 5.92
C TYR A 142 2.78 -8.08 6.66
N LEU A 143 1.86 -8.99 6.35
CA LEU A 143 1.88 -10.36 6.87
C LEU A 143 3.05 -11.15 6.28
N ASP A 144 3.12 -11.26 4.95
CA ASP A 144 4.11 -12.05 4.22
C ASP A 144 5.54 -11.71 4.61
N THR A 145 5.83 -10.41 4.75
CA THR A 145 7.16 -9.92 5.16
C THR A 145 7.55 -10.44 6.55
N ASN A 146 6.61 -10.46 7.50
CA ASN A 146 6.87 -10.95 8.84
C ASN A 146 6.94 -12.49 8.91
N VAL A 147 6.18 -13.19 8.07
CA VAL A 147 6.32 -14.65 7.88
C VAL A 147 7.72 -14.97 7.34
N ILE A 148 8.14 -14.31 6.26
CA ILE A 148 9.48 -14.49 5.67
C ILE A 148 10.60 -14.18 6.69
N ALA A 149 10.38 -13.21 7.57
CA ALA A 149 11.32 -12.84 8.63
C ALA A 149 11.27 -13.76 9.87
N GLY A 150 10.41 -14.79 9.88
CA GLY A 150 10.28 -15.77 10.96
C GLY A 150 9.59 -15.23 12.21
N ARG A 151 8.70 -14.23 12.09
CA ARG A 151 7.94 -13.62 13.20
C ARG A 151 6.54 -14.18 13.36
N SER A 152 6.08 -15.05 12.46
CA SER A 152 4.70 -15.51 12.40
C SER A 152 4.32 -16.50 13.51
N GLY A 153 5.23 -17.36 13.94
CA GLY A 153 4.88 -18.52 14.77
C GLY A 153 4.20 -19.61 13.96
N GLU A 154 3.33 -20.42 14.62
CA GLU A 154 2.62 -21.51 13.99
C GLU A 154 1.34 -21.02 13.29
N TYR A 155 1.00 -21.66 12.17
CA TYR A 155 -0.22 -21.35 11.43
C TYR A 155 -1.39 -22.20 11.92
N ASP A 156 -2.50 -21.54 12.25
CA ASP A 156 -3.78 -22.16 12.61
C ASP A 156 -4.65 -22.24 11.33
N GLU A 157 -4.80 -23.44 10.78
CA GLU A 157 -5.57 -23.66 9.53
C GLU A 157 -7.07 -23.41 9.72
N GLU A 158 -7.63 -23.64 10.90
CA GLU A 158 -9.05 -23.42 11.17
C GLU A 158 -9.38 -21.93 11.21
N ARG A 159 -8.49 -21.13 11.77
CA ARG A 159 -8.64 -19.68 11.89
C ARG A 159 -8.07 -18.91 10.68
N GLY A 160 -7.19 -19.52 9.91
CA GLY A 160 -6.47 -18.85 8.83
C GLY A 160 -5.48 -17.77 9.33
N THR A 161 -4.89 -17.98 10.51
CA THR A 161 -4.05 -16.98 11.19
C THR A 161 -2.79 -17.58 11.79
N TYR A 162 -1.76 -16.77 12.00
CA TYR A 162 -0.54 -17.14 12.72
C TYR A 162 -0.63 -16.72 14.19
N ASP A 163 -0.17 -17.57 15.10
CA ASP A 163 -0.36 -17.38 16.55
C ASP A 163 0.48 -16.23 17.15
N ARG A 164 1.57 -15.83 16.48
CA ARG A 164 2.41 -14.73 16.93
C ARG A 164 2.06 -13.38 16.28
N ILE A 165 1.14 -13.37 15.31
CA ILE A 165 0.61 -12.14 14.72
C ILE A 165 -0.69 -11.75 15.44
N VAL A 166 -0.81 -10.48 15.78
CA VAL A 166 -2.04 -9.91 16.36
C VAL A 166 -2.88 -9.31 15.23
N TYR A 167 -4.05 -9.89 14.99
CA TYR A 167 -4.99 -9.46 13.96
C TYR A 167 -6.02 -8.50 14.57
N MET A 168 -5.93 -7.24 14.22
CA MET A 168 -6.90 -6.20 14.62
C MET A 168 -8.07 -6.23 13.65
N LYS A 169 -9.23 -6.70 14.10
CA LYS A 169 -10.41 -6.84 13.23
C LYS A 169 -10.92 -5.49 12.77
N SER A 170 -10.87 -5.26 11.47
CA SER A 170 -11.37 -4.07 10.80
C SER A 170 -12.69 -4.42 10.10
N THR A 171 -13.82 -4.11 10.74
CA THR A 171 -15.16 -4.58 10.38
C THR A 171 -16.17 -3.44 10.30
N GLU A 172 -17.40 -3.74 9.89
CA GLU A 172 -18.51 -2.76 9.92
C GLU A 172 -18.76 -2.19 11.32
N GLU A 173 -18.57 -2.98 12.37
CA GLU A 173 -18.86 -2.61 13.76
C GLU A 173 -17.96 -1.47 14.25
N ASN A 174 -16.70 -1.44 13.80
CA ASN A 174 -15.77 -0.34 14.09
C ASN A 174 -15.56 0.60 12.88
N ASN A 175 -16.48 0.59 11.91
CA ASN A 175 -16.40 1.38 10.67
C ASN A 175 -15.08 1.17 9.90
N PHE A 176 -14.49 -0.01 10.00
CA PHE A 176 -13.17 -0.34 9.46
C PHE A 176 -12.03 0.55 9.95
N GLU A 177 -12.18 1.17 11.12
CA GLU A 177 -11.19 2.01 11.77
C GLU A 177 -10.72 1.34 13.07
N VAL A 178 -9.52 0.74 13.02
CA VAL A 178 -8.93 0.04 14.17
C VAL A 178 -8.29 1.01 15.16
N SER A 179 -8.33 0.64 16.43
CA SER A 179 -7.78 1.41 17.55
C SER A 179 -6.98 0.49 18.49
N PRO A 180 -6.20 1.02 19.45
CA PRO A 180 -5.47 0.18 20.41
C PRO A 180 -6.35 -0.77 21.23
N GLU A 181 -7.64 -0.44 21.37
CA GLU A 181 -8.62 -1.30 22.05
C GLU A 181 -8.90 -2.62 21.30
N ASP A 182 -8.56 -2.70 20.01
CA ASP A 182 -8.69 -3.91 19.19
C ASP A 182 -7.51 -4.90 19.38
N LEU A 183 -6.48 -4.52 20.14
CA LEU A 183 -5.34 -5.38 20.43
C LEU A 183 -5.68 -6.43 21.49
N SER A 184 -5.36 -7.69 21.20
CA SER A 184 -5.56 -8.82 22.13
C SER A 184 -4.44 -8.96 23.17
N ARG A 185 -3.30 -8.31 22.96
CA ARG A 185 -2.10 -8.29 23.82
C ARG A 185 -1.19 -7.12 23.45
N ASP A 186 -0.18 -6.85 24.25
CA ASP A 186 0.86 -5.87 23.93
C ASP A 186 1.66 -6.32 22.70
N VAL A 187 2.09 -5.35 21.91
CA VAL A 187 2.75 -5.57 20.61
C VAL A 187 3.96 -4.63 20.46
N ASP A 188 4.97 -5.09 19.71
CA ASP A 188 6.18 -4.33 19.45
C ASP A 188 6.10 -3.50 18.17
N LEU A 189 5.46 -4.07 17.12
CA LEU A 189 5.34 -3.45 15.80
C LEU A 189 3.86 -3.35 15.41
N ILE A 190 3.46 -2.18 14.91
CA ILE A 190 2.07 -1.90 14.54
C ILE A 190 2.02 -1.40 13.11
N TYR A 191 1.48 -2.20 12.17
CA TYR A 191 1.24 -1.73 10.82
C TYR A 191 -0.10 -1.02 10.72
N LEU A 192 -0.06 0.24 10.28
CA LEU A 192 -1.23 1.06 10.00
C LEU A 192 -1.16 1.57 8.56
N CYS A 193 -2.23 1.43 7.80
CA CYS A 193 -2.33 1.95 6.44
C CYS A 193 -3.49 2.94 6.35
N SER A 194 -3.22 4.20 6.00
CA SER A 194 -4.26 5.21 5.85
C SER A 194 -3.95 6.20 4.73
N PRO A 195 -4.82 6.28 3.71
CA PRO A 195 -6.01 5.44 3.44
C PRO A 195 -5.68 3.96 3.26
N ASN A 196 -6.58 3.09 3.73
CA ASN A 196 -6.30 1.67 3.82
C ASN A 196 -6.48 0.91 2.50
N ASN A 197 -5.65 -0.06 2.27
CA ASN A 197 -5.83 -1.15 1.33
C ASN A 197 -6.05 -2.45 2.14
N PRO A 198 -7.22 -3.14 2.06
CA PRO A 198 -8.20 -3.08 0.95
C PRO A 198 -9.44 -2.21 1.18
N THR A 199 -9.77 -1.79 2.40
CA THR A 199 -11.07 -1.23 2.76
C THR A 199 -11.36 0.16 2.19
N GLY A 200 -10.31 0.90 1.82
CA GLY A 200 -10.44 2.28 1.34
C GLY A 200 -10.82 3.30 2.42
N THR A 201 -10.91 2.89 3.67
CA THR A 201 -11.20 3.73 4.82
C THR A 201 -9.96 4.49 5.32
N VAL A 202 -10.13 5.40 6.24
CA VAL A 202 -9.06 6.23 6.79
C VAL A 202 -9.04 6.18 8.30
N LEU A 203 -7.86 6.39 8.88
CA LEU A 203 -7.71 6.63 10.32
C LEU A 203 -7.88 8.13 10.60
N ARG A 204 -8.78 8.46 11.53
CA ARG A 204 -9.02 9.83 11.95
C ARG A 204 -7.95 10.31 12.93
N LYS A 205 -7.88 11.63 13.08
CA LYS A 205 -6.90 12.25 13.96
C LYS A 205 -6.97 11.71 15.39
N GLU A 206 -8.17 11.55 15.90
CA GLU A 206 -8.44 11.06 17.26
C GLU A 206 -7.93 9.63 17.46
N THR A 207 -8.11 8.78 16.46
CA THR A 207 -7.61 7.39 16.48
C THR A 207 -6.09 7.33 16.38
N LEU A 208 -5.50 8.18 15.53
CA LEU A 208 -4.03 8.27 15.43
C LEU A 208 -3.39 8.79 16.72
N ILE A 209 -4.03 9.72 17.44
CA ILE A 209 -3.58 10.16 18.78
C ILE A 209 -3.51 8.97 19.73
N LYS A 210 -4.57 8.15 19.80
CA LYS A 210 -4.58 6.95 20.65
C LYS A 210 -3.44 5.98 20.30
N TRP A 211 -3.17 5.78 19.00
CA TRP A 211 -2.09 4.92 18.54
C TRP A 211 -0.71 5.46 18.96
N VAL A 212 -0.47 6.76 18.82
CA VAL A 212 0.79 7.38 19.26
C VAL A 212 0.94 7.28 20.77
N GLU A 213 -0.11 7.54 21.55
CA GLU A 213 -0.11 7.40 23.00
C GLU A 213 0.17 5.95 23.45
N TYR A 214 -0.50 4.98 22.78
CA TYR A 214 -0.25 3.56 23.01
C TYR A 214 1.21 3.19 22.76
N ALA A 215 1.74 3.57 21.59
CA ALA A 215 3.10 3.24 21.18
C ALA A 215 4.15 3.85 22.14
N LYS A 216 3.94 5.09 22.59
CA LYS A 216 4.80 5.72 23.61
C LYS A 216 4.77 4.97 24.95
N LYS A 217 3.59 4.55 25.38
CA LYS A 217 3.40 3.85 26.67
C LYS A 217 3.99 2.44 26.65
N HIS A 218 3.87 1.73 25.54
CA HIS A 218 4.26 0.31 25.41
C HIS A 218 5.59 0.12 24.68
N HIS A 219 6.30 1.22 24.33
CA HIS A 219 7.56 1.20 23.58
C HIS A 219 7.45 0.48 22.22
N SER A 220 6.29 0.59 21.57
CA SER A 220 6.02 0.01 20.26
C SER A 220 6.44 0.95 19.14
N VAL A 221 6.69 0.42 17.93
CA VAL A 221 6.97 1.21 16.74
C VAL A 221 5.80 1.09 15.78
N ILE A 222 5.28 2.24 15.35
CA ILE A 222 4.25 2.33 14.32
C ILE A 222 4.92 2.36 12.93
N LEU A 223 4.51 1.45 12.06
CA LEU A 223 4.88 1.37 10.65
C LEU A 223 3.69 1.89 9.84
N TYR A 224 3.71 3.19 9.52
CA TYR A 224 2.59 3.91 8.91
C TYR A 224 2.75 3.99 7.39
N ASP A 225 1.84 3.34 6.66
CA ASP A 225 1.82 3.37 5.19
C ASP A 225 0.83 4.43 4.69
N GLY A 226 1.38 5.54 4.16
CA GLY A 226 0.66 6.66 3.56
C GLY A 226 0.65 6.64 2.03
N ALA A 227 0.76 5.47 1.38
CA ALA A 227 0.88 5.38 -0.09
C ALA A 227 -0.31 5.98 -0.87
N TYR A 228 -1.46 6.14 -0.25
CA TYR A 228 -2.68 6.69 -0.86
C TYR A 228 -3.06 8.09 -0.36
N GLU A 229 -2.20 8.77 0.41
CA GLU A 229 -2.50 10.06 1.04
C GLU A 229 -2.99 11.13 0.06
N ALA A 230 -2.49 11.11 -1.19
CA ALA A 230 -2.87 12.08 -2.22
C ALA A 230 -4.38 12.03 -2.59
N TYR A 231 -5.08 10.97 -2.21
CA TYR A 231 -6.51 10.80 -2.42
C TYR A 231 -7.37 11.37 -1.29
N ILE A 232 -6.80 11.70 -0.15
CA ILE A 232 -7.52 12.26 1.01
C ILE A 232 -8.17 13.59 0.63
N GLN A 233 -9.46 13.74 0.98
CA GLN A 233 -10.26 14.94 0.70
C GLN A 233 -10.83 15.56 1.97
N GLU A 234 -11.07 14.76 2.99
CA GLU A 234 -11.63 15.22 4.25
C GLU A 234 -10.57 16.02 5.02
N LYS A 235 -10.98 17.22 5.47
CA LYS A 235 -10.05 18.15 6.14
C LYS A 235 -9.52 17.65 7.48
N ASN A 236 -10.29 16.77 8.13
CA ASN A 236 -9.96 16.24 9.46
C ASN A 236 -9.20 14.91 9.42
N VAL A 237 -8.85 14.44 8.22
CA VAL A 237 -8.04 13.23 8.03
C VAL A 237 -6.59 13.65 7.84
N PRO A 238 -5.68 13.24 8.73
CA PRO A 238 -4.26 13.54 8.59
C PRO A 238 -3.68 12.95 7.31
N HIS A 239 -2.85 13.71 6.63
CA HIS A 239 -2.08 13.24 5.46
C HIS A 239 -0.76 12.59 5.84
N SER A 240 -0.29 12.84 7.06
CA SER A 240 0.90 12.25 7.63
C SER A 240 0.65 11.93 9.11
N ILE A 241 1.24 10.85 9.60
CA ILE A 241 1.20 10.54 11.03
C ILE A 241 1.90 11.63 11.86
N TYR A 242 2.85 12.35 11.26
CA TYR A 242 3.58 13.44 11.93
C TYR A 242 2.76 14.72 12.13
N GLU A 243 1.50 14.76 11.67
CA GLU A 243 0.52 15.76 12.12
C GLU A 243 0.04 15.51 13.57
N ILE A 244 0.39 14.36 14.14
CA ILE A 244 0.10 13.98 15.52
C ILE A 244 1.32 14.26 16.39
N GLU A 245 1.10 15.00 17.47
CA GLU A 245 2.15 15.34 18.43
C GLU A 245 2.76 14.07 19.06
N GLY A 246 4.08 13.99 19.11
CA GLY A 246 4.84 12.84 19.63
C GLY A 246 4.99 11.68 18.63
N ALA A 247 4.40 11.73 17.44
CA ALA A 247 4.54 10.66 16.45
C ALA A 247 5.99 10.44 16.01
N LYS A 248 6.80 11.48 15.95
CA LYS A 248 8.23 11.36 15.61
C LYS A 248 9.03 10.46 16.55
N GLU A 249 8.58 10.30 17.77
CA GLU A 249 9.24 9.45 18.77
C GLU A 249 8.92 7.95 18.58
N VAL A 250 7.86 7.61 17.82
CA VAL A 250 7.30 6.24 17.77
C VAL A 250 6.94 5.74 16.38
N ALA A 251 7.05 6.54 15.33
CA ALA A 251 6.54 6.15 14.00
C ALA A 251 7.59 6.28 12.88
N ILE A 252 7.55 5.32 11.96
CA ILE A 252 8.18 5.34 10.64
C ILE A 252 7.07 5.52 9.61
N GLU A 253 7.22 6.45 8.66
CA GLU A 253 6.23 6.68 7.60
C GLU A 253 6.76 6.26 6.23
N PHE A 254 5.98 5.45 5.52
CA PHE A 254 6.24 5.05 4.14
C PHE A 254 5.36 5.83 3.17
N ARG A 255 5.96 6.37 2.12
CA ARG A 255 5.28 7.17 1.09
C ARG A 255 5.64 6.67 -0.30
N SER A 256 4.76 6.88 -1.27
CA SER A 256 4.97 6.32 -2.61
C SER A 256 4.55 7.26 -3.72
N PHE A 257 5.38 7.39 -4.75
CA PHE A 257 4.99 8.03 -6.01
C PHE A 257 4.14 7.11 -6.91
N SER A 258 4.06 5.81 -6.58
CA SER A 258 3.36 4.82 -7.40
C SER A 258 1.91 5.20 -7.66
N LYS A 259 1.16 5.55 -6.61
CA LYS A 259 -0.28 5.84 -6.73
C LYS A 259 -0.57 7.32 -6.92
N THR A 260 0.31 8.18 -6.45
CA THR A 260 0.21 9.63 -6.59
C THR A 260 0.51 10.08 -8.02
N ALA A 261 1.63 9.61 -8.60
CA ALA A 261 2.19 10.11 -9.85
C ALA A 261 2.34 9.06 -10.97
N GLY A 262 1.89 7.82 -10.74
CA GLY A 262 1.94 6.75 -11.73
C GLY A 262 3.28 6.01 -11.81
N PHE A 263 4.10 6.06 -10.76
CA PHE A 263 5.45 5.47 -10.73
C PHE A 263 5.45 3.95 -10.45
N THR A 264 4.37 3.25 -10.72
CA THR A 264 4.28 1.80 -10.51
C THR A 264 5.35 1.02 -11.27
N GLY A 265 5.67 1.44 -12.50
CA GLY A 265 6.75 0.88 -13.32
C GLY A 265 8.09 1.58 -13.17
N LEU A 266 8.12 2.87 -12.77
CA LEU A 266 9.35 3.66 -12.60
C LEU A 266 10.06 3.37 -11.28
N ARG A 267 9.34 2.89 -10.27
CA ARG A 267 9.86 2.50 -8.96
C ARG A 267 10.51 3.65 -8.19
N CYS A 268 9.71 4.48 -7.52
CA CYS A 268 10.20 5.51 -6.61
C CYS A 268 9.23 5.69 -5.43
N SER A 269 9.81 5.79 -4.25
CA SER A 269 9.14 6.05 -2.97
C SER A 269 10.10 6.71 -2.00
N TYR A 270 9.65 6.98 -0.80
CA TYR A 270 10.54 7.42 0.27
C TYR A 270 9.98 7.00 1.63
N THR A 271 10.89 6.85 2.57
CA THR A 271 10.61 6.55 3.97
C THR A 271 11.12 7.68 4.85
N ILE A 272 10.32 8.09 5.82
CA ILE A 272 10.73 9.05 6.85
C ILE A 272 10.99 8.29 8.14
N ILE A 273 12.20 8.47 8.66
CA ILE A 273 12.59 7.93 9.97
C ILE A 273 13.17 9.07 10.82
N PRO A 274 12.40 9.61 11.76
CA PRO A 274 12.84 10.71 12.59
C PRO A 274 14.04 10.34 13.49
N LYS A 275 14.90 11.31 13.77
CA LYS A 275 16.04 11.15 14.68
C LYS A 275 15.59 10.97 16.15
N GLU A 276 14.39 11.44 16.46
CA GLU A 276 13.76 11.27 17.75
C GLU A 276 13.37 9.82 18.03
N LEU A 277 13.15 9.01 16.96
CA LEU A 277 12.74 7.61 17.09
C LEU A 277 13.90 6.74 17.58
N LYS A 278 13.83 6.38 18.85
CA LYS A 278 14.82 5.54 19.53
C LYS A 278 14.15 4.42 20.30
N VAL A 279 14.70 3.22 20.20
CA VAL A 279 14.29 2.06 20.98
C VAL A 279 15.46 1.68 21.89
N GLU A 280 15.24 1.68 23.22
CA GLU A 280 16.29 1.42 24.22
C GLU A 280 17.56 2.30 24.05
N GLY A 281 17.37 3.54 23.57
CA GLY A 281 18.45 4.48 23.31
C GLY A 281 19.16 4.32 21.98
N VAL A 282 18.78 3.32 21.17
CA VAL A 282 19.32 3.08 19.81
C VAL A 282 18.48 3.82 18.79
N SER A 283 19.12 4.63 17.94
CA SER A 283 18.46 5.38 16.87
C SER A 283 18.06 4.47 15.72
N LEU A 284 16.76 4.39 15.40
CA LEU A 284 16.29 3.64 14.23
C LEU A 284 16.67 4.34 12.91
N ASN A 285 16.82 5.67 12.92
CA ASN A 285 17.34 6.42 11.78
C ASN A 285 18.77 5.97 11.40
N GLU A 286 19.67 5.89 12.39
CA GLU A 286 21.05 5.46 12.16
C GLU A 286 21.13 3.99 11.70
N LEU A 287 20.29 3.11 12.26
CA LEU A 287 20.21 1.71 11.85
C LEU A 287 19.71 1.58 10.41
N TRP A 288 18.65 2.31 10.04
CA TRP A 288 18.13 2.32 8.68
C TRP A 288 19.15 2.88 7.69
N ASN A 289 19.79 3.98 8.04
CA ASN A 289 20.87 4.54 7.22
C ASN A 289 21.97 3.51 7.00
N ARG A 290 22.41 2.80 8.04
CA ARG A 290 23.39 1.72 7.92
C ARG A 290 22.90 0.60 7.00
N ARG A 291 21.63 0.20 7.13
CA ARG A 291 21.01 -0.81 6.28
C ARG A 291 20.97 -0.35 4.82
N GLN A 292 20.54 0.88 4.54
CA GLN A 292 20.50 1.45 3.21
C GLN A 292 21.89 1.43 2.56
N CYS A 293 22.89 1.99 3.21
CA CYS A 293 24.27 2.02 2.71
C CYS A 293 24.90 0.63 2.56
N THR A 294 24.33 -0.42 3.16
CA THR A 294 24.86 -1.80 3.05
C THR A 294 24.18 -2.62 1.96
N LYS A 295 22.86 -2.44 1.76
CA LYS A 295 22.05 -3.32 0.90
C LYS A 295 21.41 -2.61 -0.29
N PHE A 296 21.64 -1.29 -0.48
CA PHE A 296 21.00 -0.50 -1.51
C PHE A 296 21.91 0.62 -2.02
N ASN A 297 22.00 0.79 -3.33
CA ASN A 297 22.84 1.82 -3.99
C ASN A 297 22.04 3.04 -4.47
N GLY A 298 20.83 3.23 -3.96
CA GLY A 298 19.97 4.35 -4.34
C GLY A 298 19.12 4.10 -5.59
N VAL A 299 18.09 4.91 -5.75
CA VAL A 299 17.24 4.93 -6.94
C VAL A 299 18.03 5.59 -8.09
N PRO A 300 17.88 5.12 -9.34
CA PRO A 300 18.57 5.72 -10.48
C PRO A 300 18.35 7.22 -10.60
N TYR A 301 19.40 7.95 -10.99
CA TYR A 301 19.37 9.41 -11.15
C TYR A 301 18.18 9.90 -11.99
N ILE A 302 17.94 9.26 -13.14
CA ILE A 302 16.85 9.60 -14.07
C ILE A 302 15.49 9.53 -13.35
N ILE A 303 15.28 8.51 -12.52
CA ILE A 303 14.02 8.31 -11.79
C ILE A 303 13.85 9.35 -10.67
N GLN A 304 14.93 9.74 -9.99
CA GLN A 304 14.85 10.79 -8.98
C GLN A 304 14.58 12.17 -9.61
N ARG A 305 15.13 12.49 -10.80
CA ARG A 305 14.76 13.69 -11.56
C ARG A 305 13.30 13.65 -12.03
N ALA A 306 12.82 12.48 -12.43
CA ALA A 306 11.40 12.26 -12.73
C ALA A 306 10.51 12.56 -11.50
N ALA A 307 10.91 12.05 -10.33
CA ALA A 307 10.18 12.27 -9.08
C ALA A 307 10.21 13.74 -8.63
N GLU A 308 11.34 14.44 -8.81
CA GLU A 308 11.43 15.88 -8.56
C GLU A 308 10.42 16.68 -9.40
N ALA A 309 10.23 16.29 -10.67
CA ALA A 309 9.31 16.98 -11.59
C ALA A 309 7.82 16.83 -11.18
N VAL A 310 7.48 15.86 -10.34
CA VAL A 310 6.15 15.72 -9.71
C VAL A 310 5.75 16.99 -8.97
N TYR A 311 6.71 17.64 -8.30
CA TYR A 311 6.54 18.86 -7.51
C TYR A 311 6.55 20.15 -8.34
N SER A 312 6.80 20.08 -9.66
CA SER A 312 6.67 21.24 -10.53
C SER A 312 5.21 21.70 -10.62
N LYS A 313 4.99 22.96 -11.03
CA LYS A 313 3.63 23.51 -11.18
C LYS A 313 2.80 22.70 -12.20
N GLU A 314 3.41 22.33 -13.33
CA GLU A 314 2.80 21.55 -14.39
C GLU A 314 2.56 20.11 -13.93
N GLY A 315 3.55 19.48 -13.28
CA GLY A 315 3.47 18.13 -12.72
C GLY A 315 2.32 18.01 -11.71
N THR A 316 2.33 18.86 -10.68
CA THR A 316 1.29 18.88 -9.63
C THR A 316 -0.09 19.11 -10.21
N LYS A 317 -0.25 20.05 -11.16
CA LYS A 317 -1.55 20.33 -11.80
C LYS A 317 -2.09 19.10 -12.52
N LYS A 318 -1.26 18.42 -13.30
CA LYS A 318 -1.70 17.29 -14.10
C LYS A 318 -1.97 16.04 -13.24
N ILE A 319 -1.15 15.82 -12.22
CA ILE A 319 -1.35 14.75 -11.23
C ILE A 319 -2.68 14.93 -10.51
N LYS A 320 -3.01 16.14 -10.05
CA LYS A 320 -4.33 16.43 -9.45
C LYS A 320 -5.49 16.12 -10.40
N GLN A 321 -5.34 16.35 -11.70
CA GLN A 321 -6.35 15.97 -12.69
C GLN A 321 -6.51 14.45 -12.78
N ASN A 322 -5.41 13.68 -12.77
CA ASN A 322 -5.44 12.22 -12.80
C ASN A 322 -6.10 11.65 -11.52
N ILE A 323 -5.76 12.17 -10.35
CA ILE A 323 -6.38 11.80 -9.07
C ILE A 323 -7.89 12.11 -9.10
N THR A 324 -8.27 13.29 -9.59
CA THR A 324 -9.68 13.67 -9.76
C THR A 324 -10.43 12.71 -10.67
N TYR A 325 -9.80 12.27 -11.77
CA TYR A 325 -10.37 11.28 -12.67
C TYR A 325 -10.68 9.96 -11.95
N TYR A 326 -9.74 9.42 -11.17
CA TYR A 326 -9.93 8.19 -10.42
C TYR A 326 -10.99 8.34 -9.31
N ARG A 327 -11.00 9.46 -8.63
CA ARG A 327 -12.04 9.77 -7.63
C ARG A 327 -13.44 9.81 -8.23
N GLN A 328 -13.58 10.34 -9.44
CA GLN A 328 -14.85 10.31 -10.16
C GLN A 328 -15.25 8.88 -10.55
N ASN A 329 -14.29 8.00 -10.88
CA ASN A 329 -14.56 6.58 -11.09
C ASN A 329 -15.04 5.90 -9.79
N ALA A 330 -14.39 6.18 -8.66
CA ALA A 330 -14.83 5.68 -7.36
C ALA A 330 -16.29 6.08 -7.04
N LYS A 331 -16.63 7.33 -7.30
CA LYS A 331 -18.02 7.82 -7.15
C LYS A 331 -19.00 7.07 -8.04
N ILE A 332 -18.64 6.81 -9.31
CA ILE A 332 -19.48 6.04 -10.24
C ILE A 332 -19.71 4.61 -9.72
N ILE A 333 -18.66 3.97 -9.20
CA ILE A 333 -18.76 2.62 -8.62
C ILE A 333 -19.72 2.64 -7.43
N LYS A 334 -19.50 3.52 -6.46
CA LYS A 334 -20.32 3.62 -5.24
C LYS A 334 -21.78 3.89 -5.56
N GLU A 335 -22.08 4.94 -6.34
CA GLU A 335 -23.44 5.28 -6.73
C GLU A 335 -24.14 4.16 -7.50
N GLY A 336 -23.34 3.36 -8.25
CA GLY A 336 -23.85 2.22 -8.99
C GLY A 336 -24.21 1.04 -8.08
N LEU A 337 -23.41 0.76 -7.07
CA LEU A 337 -23.68 -0.28 -6.06
C LEU A 337 -24.87 0.11 -5.16
N ASP A 338 -24.93 1.37 -4.73
CA ASP A 338 -26.03 1.91 -3.91
C ASP A 338 -27.39 1.74 -4.60
N LYS A 339 -27.48 1.95 -5.94
CA LYS A 339 -28.72 1.79 -6.72
C LYS A 339 -29.30 0.38 -6.67
N ILE A 340 -28.49 -0.62 -6.39
CA ILE A 340 -28.92 -2.03 -6.28
C ILE A 340 -28.87 -2.53 -4.83
N GLY A 341 -28.72 -1.61 -3.86
CA GLY A 341 -28.76 -1.92 -2.45
C GLY A 341 -27.53 -2.66 -1.90
N ILE A 342 -26.40 -2.58 -2.58
CA ILE A 342 -25.15 -3.17 -2.10
C ILE A 342 -24.38 -2.15 -1.25
N ASN A 343 -24.16 -2.48 0.02
CA ASN A 343 -23.35 -1.67 0.92
C ASN A 343 -21.89 -1.64 0.47
N SER A 344 -21.28 -0.46 0.48
CA SER A 344 -19.87 -0.29 0.13
C SER A 344 -19.19 0.80 0.98
N TYR A 345 -17.90 0.61 1.22
CA TYR A 345 -17.05 1.45 2.05
C TYR A 345 -15.86 1.96 1.25
N GLY A 346 -15.19 3.00 1.73
CA GLY A 346 -14.08 3.62 1.00
C GLY A 346 -14.54 4.43 -0.22
N GLY A 347 -13.60 4.73 -1.12
CA GLY A 347 -13.86 5.45 -2.38
C GLY A 347 -13.90 6.98 -2.26
N GLU A 348 -14.07 7.56 -1.07
CA GLU A 348 -14.01 9.01 -0.82
C GLU A 348 -12.57 9.53 -0.74
N ASN A 349 -11.77 8.87 0.11
CA ASN A 349 -10.37 9.22 0.39
C ASN A 349 -9.38 8.21 -0.20
N SER A 350 -9.85 7.30 -1.04
CA SER A 350 -9.08 6.17 -1.57
C SER A 350 -9.61 5.77 -2.94
N PRO A 351 -8.78 5.16 -3.80
CA PRO A 351 -9.24 4.54 -5.05
C PRO A 351 -9.90 3.17 -4.84
N TYR A 352 -9.94 2.64 -3.60
CA TYR A 352 -10.53 1.34 -3.30
C TYR A 352 -11.95 1.46 -2.78
N ILE A 353 -12.79 0.56 -3.27
CA ILE A 353 -14.16 0.37 -2.83
C ILE A 353 -14.28 -1.05 -2.28
N TRP A 354 -14.64 -1.15 -1.01
CA TRP A 354 -14.85 -2.38 -0.26
C TRP A 354 -16.35 -2.64 -0.19
N MET A 355 -16.84 -3.54 -1.04
CA MET A 355 -18.26 -3.85 -1.12
C MET A 355 -18.60 -5.12 -0.36
N LYS A 356 -19.78 -5.17 0.25
CA LYS A 356 -20.34 -6.37 0.82
C LYS A 356 -20.85 -7.29 -0.28
N VAL A 357 -20.51 -8.57 -0.19
CA VAL A 357 -20.98 -9.57 -1.16
C VAL A 357 -22.50 -9.80 -0.95
N PRO A 358 -23.31 -9.81 -2.03
CA PRO A 358 -24.75 -10.03 -1.92
C PRO A 358 -25.09 -11.40 -1.32
N ASN A 359 -26.24 -11.48 -0.64
CA ASN A 359 -26.83 -12.73 -0.13
C ASN A 359 -25.92 -13.58 0.77
N ASN A 360 -24.96 -12.96 1.45
CA ASN A 360 -23.96 -13.65 2.29
C ASN A 360 -23.21 -14.77 1.56
N MET A 361 -23.02 -14.64 0.25
CA MET A 361 -22.18 -15.56 -0.52
C MET A 361 -20.72 -15.46 -0.08
N LYS A 362 -19.94 -16.49 -0.35
CA LYS A 362 -18.49 -16.43 -0.21
C LYS A 362 -17.88 -15.51 -1.28
N SER A 363 -16.79 -14.89 -0.96
CA SER A 363 -16.13 -13.92 -1.85
C SER A 363 -15.63 -14.56 -3.17
N TRP A 364 -15.22 -15.82 -3.15
CA TRP A 364 -14.86 -16.57 -4.36
C TRP A 364 -16.08 -16.97 -5.20
N ASP A 365 -17.21 -17.38 -4.59
CA ASP A 365 -18.44 -17.68 -5.35
C ASP A 365 -18.93 -16.42 -6.10
N PHE A 366 -18.80 -15.25 -5.45
CA PHE A 366 -19.12 -13.98 -6.08
C PHE A 366 -18.15 -13.61 -7.21
N PHE A 367 -16.87 -13.95 -7.06
CA PHE A 367 -15.86 -13.78 -8.12
C PHE A 367 -16.26 -14.54 -9.39
N ASP A 368 -16.68 -15.82 -9.26
CA ASP A 368 -17.09 -16.65 -10.37
C ASP A 368 -18.33 -16.08 -11.06
N ILE A 369 -19.34 -15.64 -10.30
CA ILE A 369 -20.53 -14.97 -10.85
C ILE A 369 -20.15 -13.72 -11.64
N LEU A 370 -19.28 -12.86 -11.09
CA LEU A 370 -18.82 -11.65 -11.77
C LEU A 370 -18.08 -11.96 -13.07
N LEU A 371 -17.20 -12.94 -13.04
CA LEU A 371 -16.39 -13.32 -14.20
C LEU A 371 -17.28 -13.94 -15.30
N GLU A 372 -18.11 -14.93 -14.96
CA GLU A 372 -18.87 -15.70 -15.92
C GLU A 372 -20.06 -14.93 -16.51
N GLN A 373 -20.81 -14.21 -15.66
CA GLN A 373 -22.06 -13.58 -16.05
C GLN A 373 -21.90 -12.09 -16.43
N ALA A 374 -21.01 -11.36 -15.74
CA ALA A 374 -20.77 -9.93 -16.00
C ALA A 374 -19.48 -9.68 -16.79
N ASN A 375 -18.58 -10.63 -16.89
CA ASN A 375 -17.23 -10.48 -17.44
C ASN A 375 -16.47 -9.31 -16.75
N VAL A 376 -16.60 -9.22 -15.43
CA VAL A 376 -15.95 -8.25 -14.56
C VAL A 376 -15.08 -8.99 -13.56
N VAL A 377 -13.90 -8.45 -13.27
CA VAL A 377 -12.95 -9.02 -12.30
C VAL A 377 -12.66 -7.99 -11.22
N GLY A 378 -12.88 -8.38 -9.97
CA GLY A 378 -12.41 -7.66 -8.78
C GLY A 378 -11.47 -8.52 -7.95
N THR A 379 -11.37 -8.29 -6.66
CA THR A 379 -10.54 -9.10 -5.78
C THR A 379 -11.40 -9.64 -4.63
N PRO A 380 -11.48 -10.98 -4.45
CA PRO A 380 -12.15 -11.59 -3.30
C PRO A 380 -11.60 -11.06 -1.99
N GLY A 381 -12.48 -10.79 -1.04
CA GLY A 381 -12.07 -10.20 0.22
C GLY A 381 -11.25 -11.13 1.09
N VAL A 382 -11.50 -12.43 1.02
CA VAL A 382 -10.73 -13.45 1.76
C VAL A 382 -9.23 -13.41 1.43
N GLY A 383 -8.84 -12.98 0.23
CA GLY A 383 -7.43 -12.78 -0.16
C GLY A 383 -6.71 -11.66 0.61
N PHE A 384 -7.41 -10.96 1.51
CA PHE A 384 -6.84 -9.95 2.41
C PHE A 384 -6.89 -10.37 3.88
N GLY A 385 -7.28 -11.59 4.17
CA GLY A 385 -7.39 -12.14 5.52
C GLY A 385 -8.80 -12.66 5.84
N PRO A 386 -8.93 -13.44 6.92
CA PRO A 386 -10.20 -14.10 7.29
C PRO A 386 -11.39 -13.16 7.44
N SER A 387 -11.20 -11.97 8.02
CA SER A 387 -12.27 -10.96 8.16
C SER A 387 -12.66 -10.28 6.83
N GLY A 388 -11.94 -10.57 5.75
CA GLY A 388 -12.31 -10.16 4.40
C GLY A 388 -13.38 -11.04 3.75
N GLU A 389 -13.69 -12.23 4.33
CA GLU A 389 -14.74 -13.08 3.80
C GLU A 389 -16.11 -12.38 3.85
N GLY A 390 -16.91 -12.56 2.81
CA GLY A 390 -18.17 -11.83 2.62
C GLY A 390 -18.02 -10.39 2.07
N TYR A 391 -16.80 -9.99 1.73
CA TYR A 391 -16.49 -8.72 1.08
C TYR A 391 -15.76 -8.91 -0.24
N PHE A 392 -15.69 -7.82 -1.02
CA PHE A 392 -15.05 -7.83 -2.33
C PHE A 392 -14.45 -6.44 -2.63
N ARG A 393 -13.19 -6.39 -3.06
CA ARG A 393 -12.55 -5.11 -3.41
C ARG A 393 -12.69 -4.80 -4.89
N LEU A 394 -13.22 -3.59 -5.20
CA LEU A 394 -13.14 -2.95 -6.49
C LEU A 394 -12.18 -1.78 -6.46
N THR A 395 -11.61 -1.42 -7.61
CA THR A 395 -10.68 -0.29 -7.74
C THR A 395 -11.18 0.73 -8.76
N ALA A 396 -10.89 2.00 -8.49
CA ALA A 396 -11.24 3.11 -9.36
C ALA A 396 -10.17 3.43 -10.42
N PHE A 397 -9.10 2.66 -10.49
CA PHE A 397 -7.97 2.91 -11.40
C PHE A 397 -8.27 2.59 -12.88
N GLY A 398 -9.42 2.02 -13.17
CA GLY A 398 -9.82 1.66 -14.52
C GLY A 398 -10.06 2.85 -15.47
N ASP A 399 -10.23 2.55 -16.73
CA ASP A 399 -10.79 3.49 -17.69
C ASP A 399 -12.25 3.81 -17.34
N ARG A 400 -12.68 5.06 -17.61
CA ARG A 400 -14.03 5.52 -17.22
C ARG A 400 -15.15 4.79 -17.91
N GLU A 401 -15.04 4.59 -19.22
CA GLU A 401 -16.07 3.91 -20.01
C GLU A 401 -16.19 2.46 -19.58
N ASN A 402 -15.05 1.79 -19.37
CA ASN A 402 -15.02 0.45 -18.83
C ASN A 402 -15.59 0.39 -17.40
N THR A 403 -15.32 1.39 -16.56
CA THR A 403 -15.88 1.46 -15.20
C THR A 403 -17.40 1.58 -15.23
N ILE A 404 -17.94 2.47 -16.08
CA ILE A 404 -19.39 2.64 -16.25
C ILE A 404 -20.02 1.33 -16.77
N GLU A 405 -19.41 0.72 -17.77
CA GLU A 405 -19.88 -0.53 -18.35
C GLU A 405 -19.86 -1.68 -17.32
N ALA A 406 -18.78 -1.83 -16.57
CA ALA A 406 -18.69 -2.85 -15.51
C ALA A 406 -19.82 -2.70 -14.47
N ILE A 407 -20.10 -1.47 -14.05
CA ILE A 407 -21.19 -1.21 -13.09
C ILE A 407 -22.55 -1.54 -13.70
N LYS A 408 -22.81 -1.21 -14.95
CA LYS A 408 -24.07 -1.61 -15.64
C LYS A 408 -24.23 -3.12 -15.67
N ARG A 409 -23.16 -3.86 -15.93
CA ARG A 409 -23.18 -5.33 -15.95
C ARG A 409 -23.44 -5.90 -14.56
N ILE A 410 -22.80 -5.35 -13.53
CA ILE A 410 -23.04 -5.74 -12.13
C ILE A 410 -24.50 -5.48 -11.74
N GLN A 411 -25.07 -4.33 -12.13
CA GLN A 411 -26.47 -3.98 -11.87
C GLN A 411 -27.49 -4.90 -12.58
N SER A 412 -27.09 -5.55 -13.65
CA SER A 412 -27.96 -6.48 -14.40
C SER A 412 -27.97 -7.90 -13.85
N LEU A 413 -27.05 -8.22 -12.91
CA LEU A 413 -27.00 -9.53 -12.27
C LEU A 413 -28.23 -9.76 -11.39
N LYS A 414 -28.69 -11.00 -11.38
CA LYS A 414 -29.74 -11.47 -10.47
C LYS A 414 -29.06 -12.35 -9.42
N TYR A 415 -29.04 -11.89 -8.21
CA TYR A 415 -28.46 -12.59 -7.09
C TYR A 415 -29.49 -13.49 -6.41
#